data_9e531e3316a90fdb1e25979238966a06
#
_entry.id   9e531e3316a90fdb1e25979238966a06
#
_cell.length_a   1.000
_cell.length_b   1.000
_cell.length_c   1.000
_cell.angle_alpha   90.00
_cell.angle_beta   90.00
_cell.angle_gamma   90.00
#
_symmetry.space_group_name_H-M   'P 1'
#
loop_
_entity.id
_entity.type
_entity.pdbx_description
1 polymer ?
#
loop_
_entity_poly.entity_id
_entity_poly.type
_entity_poly.pdbx_seq_one_letter_code
_entity_poly.pdbx_strand_id
1 'polypeptide(L)'
;YTTLFRSGTTVVVDAGHGGEDGGTLSCTGVRESGLNLEIALRVNDLFALLGQRTRMLRTQDVSLHDTDAATIAARKASDIRARVRLTEETPKAVLLSIHQNHFPELKYRGAQVFYAAADGSRALAERLQTALGTQLDPDNHRSCKKAGEIYLLKHVSCPAVLVECGFLSNPAEEALLRTPEYQKKLAAVLCCGMLEFLEEPYESC
;
A
#
# COMPACT_ATOMS: atom_id res chain seq x y z
N TYR A 1 -7.53 -3.93 -31.00
CA TYR A 1 -7.47 -3.73 -29.53
C TYR A 1 -6.03 -4.03 -29.10
N THR A 2 -5.24 -3.00 -28.91
CA THR A 2 -3.86 -3.11 -28.40
C THR A 2 -3.98 -3.46 -26.92
N THR A 3 -3.43 -4.60 -26.51
CA THR A 3 -3.34 -4.98 -25.08
C THR A 3 -2.55 -3.90 -24.36
N LEU A 4 -3.21 -3.13 -23.48
CA LEU A 4 -2.63 -1.98 -22.79
C LEU A 4 -1.43 -2.32 -21.88
N PHE A 5 -1.26 -3.59 -21.49
CA PHE A 5 -0.19 -3.98 -20.55
C PHE A 5 0.57 -5.19 -21.03
N ARG A 6 1.79 -4.97 -21.57
CA ARG A 6 2.70 -6.03 -22.08
C ARG A 6 3.75 -6.51 -21.07
N SER A 7 3.88 -5.92 -19.90
CA SER A 7 5.05 -6.16 -19.03
C SER A 7 5.14 -7.57 -18.43
N GLY A 8 4.04 -8.32 -18.41
CA GLY A 8 3.99 -9.59 -17.67
C GLY A 8 4.17 -9.42 -16.14
N THR A 9 4.21 -8.20 -15.67
CA THR A 9 4.39 -7.82 -14.27
C THR A 9 3.11 -8.10 -13.48
N THR A 10 3.25 -8.54 -12.25
CA THR A 10 2.14 -8.73 -11.30
C THR A 10 2.24 -7.70 -10.20
N VAL A 11 1.21 -6.88 -10.02
CA VAL A 11 1.12 -5.98 -8.89
C VAL A 11 0.66 -6.78 -7.67
N VAL A 12 1.53 -6.87 -6.68
CA VAL A 12 1.17 -7.43 -5.37
C VAL A 12 0.53 -6.32 -4.55
N VAL A 13 -0.76 -6.49 -4.22
CA VAL A 13 -1.50 -5.53 -3.41
C VAL A 13 -1.59 -6.07 -1.99
N ASP A 14 -0.93 -5.37 -1.08
CA ASP A 14 -0.91 -5.69 0.34
C ASP A 14 -1.82 -4.71 1.11
N ALA A 15 -2.82 -5.23 1.78
CA ALA A 15 -3.58 -4.49 2.77
C ALA A 15 -2.95 -4.71 4.14
N GLY A 16 -2.27 -3.71 4.68
CA GLY A 16 -1.54 -3.81 5.94
C GLY A 16 -2.41 -4.29 7.10
N HIS A 17 -1.80 -4.97 8.07
CA HIS A 17 -2.49 -5.55 9.23
C HIS A 17 -3.55 -6.60 8.86
N GLY A 18 -4.42 -6.95 9.79
CA GLY A 18 -5.55 -7.87 9.58
C GLY A 18 -5.79 -8.81 10.76
N GLY A 19 -7.04 -9.23 10.92
CA GLY A 19 -7.46 -10.14 11.99
C GLY A 19 -7.21 -9.55 13.37
N GLU A 20 -6.38 -10.22 14.18
CA GLU A 20 -6.05 -9.77 15.55
C GLU A 20 -5.21 -8.47 15.56
N ASP A 21 -4.37 -8.28 14.53
CA ASP A 21 -3.62 -7.04 14.35
C ASP A 21 -4.47 -6.00 13.62
N GLY A 22 -5.22 -5.23 14.37
CA GLY A 22 -6.05 -4.15 13.83
C GLY A 22 -5.27 -2.93 13.32
N GLY A 23 -3.93 -2.92 13.47
CA GLY A 23 -3.13 -1.71 13.24
C GLY A 23 -3.41 -0.64 14.28
N THR A 24 -3.32 0.63 13.89
CA THR A 24 -3.70 1.75 14.76
C THR A 24 -5.22 1.92 14.82
N LEU A 25 -5.68 2.62 15.87
CA LEU A 25 -7.08 3.06 15.97
C LEU A 25 -7.18 4.51 15.51
N SER A 26 -8.22 4.82 14.75
CA SER A 26 -8.57 6.18 14.40
C SER A 26 -9.03 6.99 15.62
N CYS A 27 -9.16 8.29 15.45
CA CYS A 27 -9.70 9.16 16.51
C CYS A 27 -11.16 8.84 16.90
N THR A 28 -11.89 8.08 16.08
CA THR A 28 -13.25 7.57 16.38
C THR A 28 -13.29 6.07 16.68
N GLY A 29 -12.14 5.40 16.80
CA GLY A 29 -12.05 3.98 17.17
C GLY A 29 -12.15 2.99 15.99
N VAL A 30 -12.06 3.46 14.75
CA VAL A 30 -12.02 2.58 13.57
C VAL A 30 -10.64 1.95 13.44
N ARG A 31 -10.59 0.66 13.16
CA ARG A 31 -9.32 -0.07 12.94
C ARG A 31 -8.71 0.23 11.59
N GLU A 32 -7.41 0.46 11.55
CA GLU A 32 -6.64 0.67 10.33
C GLU A 32 -6.79 -0.51 9.34
N SER A 33 -6.74 -1.74 9.84
CA SER A 33 -6.81 -2.97 9.01
C SER A 33 -8.03 -3.03 8.10
N GLY A 34 -9.18 -2.54 8.56
CA GLY A 34 -10.41 -2.48 7.78
C GLY A 34 -10.31 -1.48 6.64
N LEU A 35 -9.84 -0.26 6.91
CA LEU A 35 -9.65 0.78 5.90
C LEU A 35 -8.61 0.38 4.86
N ASN A 36 -7.50 -0.23 5.29
CA ASN A 36 -6.48 -0.75 4.39
C ASN A 36 -7.08 -1.78 3.42
N LEU A 37 -7.92 -2.69 3.91
CA LEU A 37 -8.58 -3.70 3.10
C LEU A 37 -9.57 -3.08 2.11
N GLU A 38 -10.41 -2.15 2.55
CA GLU A 38 -11.38 -1.47 1.69
C GLU A 38 -10.71 -0.74 0.53
N ILE A 39 -9.61 -0.02 0.79
CA ILE A 39 -8.84 0.69 -0.24
C ILE A 39 -8.15 -0.32 -1.17
N ALA A 40 -7.50 -1.36 -0.61
CA ALA A 40 -6.80 -2.38 -1.38
C ALA A 40 -7.73 -3.15 -2.34
N LEU A 41 -8.94 -3.49 -1.91
CA LEU A 41 -9.94 -4.13 -2.76
C LEU A 41 -10.34 -3.22 -3.93
N ARG A 42 -10.55 -1.91 -3.71
CA ARG A 42 -10.85 -0.96 -4.78
C ARG A 42 -9.70 -0.81 -5.78
N VAL A 43 -8.46 -0.79 -5.28
CA VAL A 43 -7.25 -0.78 -6.12
C VAL A 43 -7.19 -2.04 -6.98
N ASN A 44 -7.41 -3.21 -6.37
CA ASN A 44 -7.44 -4.49 -7.08
C ASN A 44 -8.52 -4.54 -8.17
N ASP A 45 -9.73 -4.07 -7.87
CA ASP A 45 -10.83 -4.06 -8.81
C ASP A 45 -10.56 -3.15 -10.02
N LEU A 46 -9.94 -1.99 -9.78
CA LEU A 46 -9.52 -1.08 -10.85
C LEU A 46 -8.43 -1.70 -11.73
N PHE A 47 -7.41 -2.35 -11.15
CA PHE A 47 -6.42 -3.07 -11.92
C PHE A 47 -7.02 -4.20 -12.75
N ALA A 48 -7.95 -4.97 -12.18
CA ALA A 48 -8.66 -6.02 -12.89
C ALA A 48 -9.45 -5.46 -14.08
N LEU A 49 -10.17 -4.35 -13.89
CA LEU A 49 -10.90 -3.65 -14.95
C LEU A 49 -9.97 -3.20 -16.09
N LEU A 50 -8.76 -2.77 -15.75
CA LEU A 50 -7.76 -2.29 -16.70
C LEU A 50 -6.91 -3.43 -17.31
N GLY A 51 -7.16 -4.69 -16.93
CA GLY A 51 -6.43 -5.86 -17.44
C GLY A 51 -5.03 -6.05 -16.85
N GLN A 52 -4.67 -5.32 -15.79
CA GLN A 52 -3.42 -5.50 -15.07
C GLN A 52 -3.51 -6.71 -14.12
N ARG A 53 -2.51 -7.59 -14.18
CA ARG A 53 -2.45 -8.74 -13.26
C ARG A 53 -2.16 -8.28 -11.83
N THR A 54 -2.91 -8.81 -10.88
CA THR A 54 -2.75 -8.54 -9.46
C THR A 54 -2.67 -9.82 -8.64
N ARG A 55 -2.05 -9.72 -7.47
CA ARG A 55 -2.10 -10.70 -6.39
C ARG A 55 -2.38 -9.97 -5.09
N MET A 56 -3.59 -10.13 -4.55
CA MET A 56 -3.91 -9.67 -3.20
C MET A 56 -3.25 -10.59 -2.17
N LEU A 57 -2.61 -10.04 -1.13
CA LEU A 57 -2.05 -10.85 -0.04
C LEU A 57 -3.16 -11.31 0.93
N ARG A 58 -4.19 -10.51 1.12
CA ARG A 58 -5.43 -10.90 1.79
C ARG A 58 -6.63 -10.21 1.15
N THR A 59 -7.77 -10.87 1.16
CA THR A 59 -9.06 -10.36 0.64
C THR A 59 -10.15 -10.28 1.72
N GLN A 60 -9.78 -10.61 2.95
CA GLN A 60 -10.64 -10.57 4.14
C GLN A 60 -9.85 -9.97 5.32
N ASP A 61 -10.57 -9.65 6.41
CA ASP A 61 -9.91 -9.18 7.64
C ASP A 61 -9.32 -10.36 8.42
N VAL A 62 -8.22 -10.90 7.90
CA VAL A 62 -7.47 -12.02 8.45
C VAL A 62 -5.99 -11.68 8.54
N SER A 63 -5.30 -12.28 9.52
CA SER A 63 -3.85 -12.30 9.58
C SER A 63 -3.30 -13.47 8.76
N LEU A 64 -2.10 -13.32 8.23
CA LEU A 64 -1.40 -14.32 7.41
C LEU A 64 -0.41 -15.16 8.23
N HIS A 65 -0.44 -15.05 9.55
CA HIS A 65 0.48 -15.78 10.43
C HIS A 65 0.26 -17.28 10.38
N ASP A 66 1.32 -18.04 10.66
CA ASP A 66 1.26 -19.48 10.79
C ASP A 66 0.46 -19.88 12.04
N THR A 67 -0.26 -21.00 11.97
CA THR A 67 -1.17 -21.46 13.04
C THR A 67 -0.48 -21.85 14.34
N ASP A 68 0.82 -22.10 14.31
CA ASP A 68 1.66 -22.47 15.45
C ASP A 68 2.21 -21.27 16.25
N ALA A 69 1.98 -20.06 15.77
CA ALA A 69 2.42 -18.84 16.44
C ALA A 69 1.63 -18.58 17.73
N ALA A 70 2.21 -18.93 18.87
CA ALA A 70 1.51 -19.00 20.16
C ALA A 70 1.28 -17.62 20.82
N THR A 71 2.10 -16.60 20.52
CA THR A 71 2.01 -15.27 21.15
C THR A 71 1.65 -14.20 20.13
N ILE A 72 1.05 -13.08 20.58
CA ILE A 72 0.73 -11.94 19.72
C ILE A 72 1.98 -11.44 18.98
N ALA A 73 3.12 -11.33 19.67
CA ALA A 73 4.38 -10.90 19.05
C ALA A 73 4.86 -11.92 17.98
N ALA A 74 4.74 -13.23 18.25
CA ALA A 74 5.09 -14.28 17.29
C ALA A 74 4.14 -14.24 16.08
N ARG A 75 2.84 -14.03 16.28
CA ARG A 75 1.84 -13.90 15.20
C ARG A 75 2.15 -12.69 14.31
N LYS A 76 2.41 -11.51 14.88
CA LYS A 76 2.82 -10.32 14.10
C LYS A 76 4.10 -10.55 13.31
N ALA A 77 5.11 -11.18 13.93
CA ALA A 77 6.36 -11.51 13.26
C ALA A 77 6.18 -12.57 12.15
N SER A 78 5.29 -13.54 12.34
CA SER A 78 4.94 -14.54 11.33
C SER A 78 4.15 -13.93 10.18
N ASP A 79 3.16 -13.07 10.48
CA ASP A 79 2.36 -12.37 9.48
C ASP A 79 3.23 -11.54 8.51
N ILE A 80 4.14 -10.72 9.04
CA ILE A 80 4.99 -9.90 8.18
C ILE A 80 5.97 -10.74 7.35
N ARG A 81 6.49 -11.87 7.88
CA ARG A 81 7.30 -12.81 7.10
C ARG A 81 6.49 -13.50 6.00
N ALA A 82 5.22 -13.84 6.28
CA ALA A 82 4.33 -14.41 5.27
C ALA A 82 4.09 -13.42 4.11
N ARG A 83 3.92 -12.12 4.39
CA ARG A 83 3.80 -11.07 3.36
C ARG A 83 5.06 -10.97 2.49
N VAL A 84 6.25 -10.98 3.11
CA VAL A 84 7.52 -11.02 2.36
C VAL A 84 7.56 -12.26 1.47
N ARG A 85 7.36 -13.45 2.03
CA ARG A 85 7.41 -14.72 1.29
C ARG A 85 6.44 -14.71 0.10
N LEU A 86 5.17 -14.35 0.32
CA LEU A 86 4.16 -14.30 -0.73
C LEU A 86 4.51 -13.30 -1.84
N THR A 87 5.16 -12.19 -1.49
CA THR A 87 5.65 -11.20 -2.47
C THR A 87 6.80 -11.78 -3.28
N GLU A 88 7.80 -12.37 -2.64
CA GLU A 88 8.96 -12.99 -3.29
C GLU A 88 8.60 -14.19 -4.18
N GLU A 89 7.59 -14.97 -3.81
CA GLU A 89 7.05 -16.07 -4.62
C GLU A 89 6.28 -15.59 -5.86
N THR A 90 5.98 -14.29 -5.98
CA THR A 90 5.23 -13.74 -7.11
C THR A 90 6.18 -13.38 -8.25
N PRO A 91 6.09 -14.03 -9.42
CA PRO A 91 6.97 -13.71 -10.54
C PRO A 91 6.76 -12.27 -11.03
N LYS A 92 7.87 -11.57 -11.27
CA LYS A 92 7.87 -10.18 -11.74
C LYS A 92 6.99 -9.28 -10.87
N ALA A 93 7.11 -9.40 -9.55
CA ALA A 93 6.33 -8.62 -8.60
C ALA A 93 6.70 -7.14 -8.61
N VAL A 94 5.70 -6.29 -8.39
CA VAL A 94 5.84 -4.92 -7.90
C VAL A 94 4.89 -4.78 -6.73
N LEU A 95 5.40 -4.41 -5.56
CA LEU A 95 4.62 -4.38 -4.33
C LEU A 95 4.03 -2.98 -4.06
N LEU A 96 2.73 -2.93 -3.84
CA LEU A 96 1.98 -1.79 -3.29
C LEU A 96 1.37 -2.20 -1.95
N SER A 97 1.95 -1.75 -0.84
CA SER A 97 1.41 -1.96 0.51
C SER A 97 0.63 -0.73 0.96
N ILE A 98 -0.58 -0.92 1.46
CA ILE A 98 -1.55 0.13 1.81
C ILE A 98 -1.72 0.17 3.32
N HIS A 99 -1.46 1.34 3.91
CA HIS A 99 -1.47 1.61 5.33
C HIS A 99 -2.12 2.97 5.63
N GLN A 100 -2.34 3.24 6.93
CA GLN A 100 -2.75 4.55 7.44
C GLN A 100 -1.80 4.97 8.54
N ASN A 101 -1.44 6.23 8.53
CA ASN A 101 -0.56 6.82 9.52
C ASN A 101 -1.30 7.19 10.82
N HIS A 102 -0.54 7.27 11.90
CA HIS A 102 -1.01 7.81 13.17
C HIS A 102 0.11 8.59 13.85
N PHE A 103 -0.21 9.77 14.36
CA PHE A 103 0.73 10.57 15.13
C PHE A 103 -0.01 11.29 16.26
N PRO A 104 0.60 11.48 17.45
CA PRO A 104 -0.09 12.11 18.60
C PRO A 104 -0.64 13.50 18.33
N GLU A 105 0.08 14.32 17.54
CA GLU A 105 -0.39 15.66 17.20
C GLU A 105 -1.36 15.61 16.01
N LEU A 106 -2.58 16.04 16.26
CA LEU A 106 -3.70 16.03 15.31
C LEU A 106 -3.50 16.90 14.06
N LYS A 107 -2.51 17.80 14.07
CA LYS A 107 -2.21 18.69 12.94
C LYS A 107 -1.58 17.99 11.75
N TYR A 108 -0.96 16.82 11.94
CA TYR A 108 -0.32 16.11 10.86
C TYR A 108 -1.35 15.52 9.90
N ARG A 109 -1.08 15.73 8.60
CA ARG A 109 -1.94 15.31 7.49
C ARG A 109 -1.13 14.99 6.25
N GLY A 110 -1.79 14.44 5.25
CA GLY A 110 -1.27 14.19 3.90
C GLY A 110 -0.64 12.81 3.75
N ALA A 111 -0.98 12.15 2.66
CA ALA A 111 -0.44 10.85 2.29
C ALA A 111 1.09 10.89 2.12
N GLN A 112 1.77 9.81 2.49
CA GLN A 112 3.23 9.69 2.38
C GLN A 112 3.64 8.31 1.86
N VAL A 113 4.55 8.29 0.88
CA VAL A 113 5.06 7.06 0.28
C VAL A 113 6.43 6.72 0.85
N PHE A 114 6.60 5.50 1.31
CA PHE A 114 7.88 4.91 1.70
C PHE A 114 8.31 3.89 0.66
N TYR A 115 9.62 3.83 0.33
CA TYR A 115 10.15 2.94 -0.70
C TYR A 115 11.26 2.03 -0.20
N ALA A 116 11.31 0.82 -0.77
CA ALA A 116 12.34 -0.17 -0.52
C ALA A 116 13.70 0.23 -1.11
N ALA A 117 14.74 -0.52 -0.75
CA ALA A 117 16.08 -0.34 -1.35
C ALA A 117 16.19 -0.96 -2.75
N ALA A 118 15.28 -1.86 -3.11
CA ALA A 118 15.26 -2.53 -4.41
C ALA A 118 15.12 -1.50 -5.56
N ASP A 119 15.77 -1.79 -6.68
CA ASP A 119 15.78 -0.94 -7.85
C ASP A 119 14.36 -0.64 -8.35
N GLY A 120 14.13 0.58 -8.86
CA GLY A 120 12.80 1.05 -9.27
C GLY A 120 11.89 1.52 -8.14
N SER A 121 12.12 1.11 -6.91
CA SER A 121 11.25 1.47 -5.77
C SER A 121 11.17 3.00 -5.56
N ARG A 122 12.30 3.69 -5.70
CA ARG A 122 12.33 5.15 -5.56
C ARG A 122 11.56 5.85 -6.67
N ALA A 123 11.76 5.45 -7.92
CA ALA A 123 11.03 6.03 -9.06
C ALA A 123 9.52 5.82 -8.93
N LEU A 124 9.10 4.62 -8.53
CA LEU A 124 7.71 4.32 -8.22
C LEU A 124 7.15 5.23 -7.11
N ALA A 125 7.91 5.40 -6.02
CA ALA A 125 7.48 6.23 -4.90
C ALA A 125 7.37 7.71 -5.26
N GLU A 126 8.29 8.25 -6.06
CA GLU A 126 8.26 9.64 -6.54
C GLU A 126 7.01 9.89 -7.39
N ARG A 127 6.64 8.95 -8.28
CA ARG A 127 5.40 9.04 -9.07
C ARG A 127 4.16 9.03 -8.21
N LEU A 128 4.04 8.04 -7.32
CA LEU A 128 2.87 7.94 -6.44
C LEU A 128 2.76 9.16 -5.52
N GLN A 129 3.87 9.64 -4.95
CA GLN A 129 3.85 10.81 -4.08
C GLN A 129 3.43 12.08 -4.85
N THR A 130 3.91 12.25 -6.09
CA THR A 130 3.51 13.35 -6.96
C THR A 130 2.02 13.26 -7.30
N ALA A 131 1.53 12.09 -7.70
CA ALA A 131 0.12 11.89 -8.02
C ALA A 131 -0.79 12.17 -6.82
N LEU A 132 -0.42 11.69 -5.62
CA LEU A 132 -1.15 11.94 -4.38
C LEU A 132 -1.20 13.44 -4.04
N GLY A 133 -0.09 14.18 -4.24
CA GLY A 133 -0.06 15.63 -4.03
C GLY A 133 -0.85 16.40 -5.08
N THR A 134 -0.74 16.05 -6.36
CA THR A 134 -1.35 16.85 -7.44
C THR A 134 -2.83 16.52 -7.69
N GLN A 135 -3.23 15.26 -7.52
CA GLN A 135 -4.56 14.79 -7.93
C GLN A 135 -5.51 14.54 -6.76
N LEU A 136 -4.98 14.29 -5.57
CA LEU A 136 -5.80 13.97 -4.39
C LEU A 136 -5.83 15.13 -3.38
N ASP A 137 -4.67 15.65 -2.98
CA ASP A 137 -4.52 16.71 -1.99
C ASP A 137 -3.40 17.70 -2.41
N PRO A 138 -3.74 18.80 -3.12
CA PRO A 138 -2.76 19.81 -3.56
C PRO A 138 -1.99 20.49 -2.43
N ASP A 139 -2.51 20.47 -1.21
CA ASP A 139 -1.82 21.01 -0.02
C ASP A 139 -0.85 19.99 0.61
N ASN A 140 -0.77 18.80 0.05
CA ASN A 140 0.17 17.77 0.50
C ASN A 140 1.56 17.99 -0.12
N HIS A 141 2.43 18.65 0.63
CA HIS A 141 3.83 18.92 0.23
C HIS A 141 4.83 17.88 0.75
N ARG A 142 4.38 16.71 1.14
CA ARG A 142 5.26 15.63 1.59
C ARG A 142 6.05 15.06 0.42
N SER A 143 7.30 14.68 0.67
CA SER A 143 8.12 13.92 -0.27
C SER A 143 8.17 12.46 0.14
N CYS A 144 8.34 11.56 -0.83
CA CYS A 144 8.56 10.15 -0.53
C CYS A 144 9.84 9.95 0.30
N LYS A 145 9.89 8.87 1.08
CA LYS A 145 11.03 8.57 1.98
C LYS A 145 11.52 7.16 1.76
N LYS A 146 12.84 6.98 1.84
CA LYS A 146 13.40 5.63 1.94
C LYS A 146 12.90 4.97 3.22
N ALA A 147 12.43 3.74 3.11
CA ALA A 147 12.02 2.96 4.27
C ALA A 147 13.21 2.73 5.18
N GLY A 148 13.05 3.06 6.47
CA GLY A 148 14.06 2.75 7.50
C GLY A 148 13.90 1.32 7.98
N GLU A 149 13.16 1.14 9.07
CA GLU A 149 12.98 -0.16 9.74
C GLU A 149 11.67 -0.88 9.37
N ILE A 150 11.01 -0.51 8.24
CA ILE A 150 9.81 -1.20 7.76
C ILE A 150 10.22 -2.58 7.24
N TYR A 151 9.93 -3.63 8.03
CA TYR A 151 10.38 -5.00 7.77
C TYR A 151 10.04 -5.48 6.36
N LEU A 152 8.80 -5.30 5.90
CA LEU A 152 8.35 -5.70 4.57
C LEU A 152 9.25 -5.10 3.48
N LEU A 153 9.43 -3.78 3.48
CA LEU A 153 10.23 -3.08 2.47
C LEU A 153 11.75 -3.36 2.57
N LYS A 154 12.21 -3.83 3.72
CA LYS A 154 13.61 -4.19 3.95
C LYS A 154 13.98 -5.58 3.39
N HIS A 155 12.97 -6.46 3.25
CA HIS A 155 13.20 -7.88 2.93
C HIS A 155 12.65 -8.32 1.57
N VAL A 156 11.99 -7.44 0.82
CA VAL A 156 11.58 -7.75 -0.56
C VAL A 156 12.63 -7.30 -1.56
N SER A 157 12.80 -8.08 -2.63
CA SER A 157 13.79 -7.85 -3.70
C SER A 157 13.21 -7.15 -4.94
N CYS A 158 11.88 -7.06 -5.02
CA CYS A 158 11.18 -6.39 -6.13
C CYS A 158 11.00 -4.88 -5.86
N PRO A 159 10.68 -4.06 -6.89
CA PRO A 159 10.23 -2.69 -6.67
C PRO A 159 9.06 -2.66 -5.69
N ALA A 160 9.18 -1.88 -4.61
CA ALA A 160 8.21 -1.94 -3.53
C ALA A 160 8.01 -0.59 -2.84
N VAL A 161 6.75 -0.29 -2.55
CA VAL A 161 6.35 0.89 -1.80
C VAL A 161 5.31 0.55 -0.73
N LEU A 162 5.31 1.34 0.34
CA LEU A 162 4.25 1.41 1.33
C LEU A 162 3.67 2.81 1.32
N VAL A 163 2.37 2.90 1.17
CA VAL A 163 1.63 4.16 1.13
C VAL A 163 0.85 4.32 2.42
N GLU A 164 1.25 5.31 3.21
CA GLU A 164 0.45 5.85 4.30
C GLU A 164 -0.57 6.81 3.68
N CYS A 165 -1.82 6.38 3.55
CA CYS A 165 -2.84 7.08 2.76
C CYS A 165 -3.34 8.37 3.41
N GLY A 166 -3.14 8.55 4.71
CA GLY A 166 -3.50 9.70 5.51
C GLY A 166 -3.37 9.39 7.00
N PHE A 167 -3.67 10.35 7.86
CA PHE A 167 -3.51 10.23 9.31
C PHE A 167 -4.84 9.93 10.00
N LEU A 168 -4.98 8.74 10.58
CA LEU A 168 -6.15 8.35 11.37
C LEU A 168 -6.29 9.11 12.68
N SER A 169 -5.23 9.77 13.13
CA SER A 169 -5.26 10.71 14.26
C SER A 169 -5.84 12.08 13.88
N ASN A 170 -5.86 12.47 12.61
CA ASN A 170 -6.42 13.72 12.13
C ASN A 170 -7.91 13.55 11.83
N PRO A 171 -8.84 14.25 12.54
CA PRO A 171 -10.28 14.04 12.37
C PRO A 171 -10.79 14.34 10.97
N ALA A 172 -10.21 15.30 10.26
CA ALA A 172 -10.63 15.65 8.90
C ALA A 172 -10.20 14.57 7.88
N GLU A 173 -8.98 14.07 7.99
CA GLU A 173 -8.52 12.97 7.11
C GLU A 173 -9.24 11.65 7.44
N GLU A 174 -9.41 11.34 8.71
CA GLU A 174 -10.16 10.16 9.14
C GLU A 174 -11.57 10.16 8.56
N ALA A 175 -12.27 11.28 8.64
CA ALA A 175 -13.61 11.42 8.09
C ALA A 175 -13.63 11.17 6.56
N LEU A 176 -12.62 11.65 5.81
CA LEU A 176 -12.48 11.41 4.38
C LEU A 176 -12.15 9.94 4.08
N LEU A 177 -11.15 9.37 4.75
CA LEU A 177 -10.67 7.99 4.53
C LEU A 177 -11.76 6.94 4.74
N ARG A 178 -12.80 7.25 5.53
CA ARG A 178 -13.96 6.40 5.76
C ARG A 178 -15.03 6.49 4.67
N THR A 179 -14.94 7.47 3.77
CA THR A 179 -15.95 7.62 2.72
C THR A 179 -15.61 6.80 1.48
N PRO A 180 -16.58 6.07 0.90
CA PRO A 180 -16.36 5.34 -0.35
C PRO A 180 -15.91 6.24 -1.50
N GLU A 181 -16.37 7.48 -1.54
CA GLU A 181 -16.03 8.47 -2.58
C GLU A 181 -14.54 8.82 -2.55
N TYR A 182 -14.00 9.10 -1.35
CA TYR A 182 -12.58 9.40 -1.19
C TYR A 182 -11.71 8.17 -1.46
N GLN A 183 -12.11 6.99 -0.96
CA GLN A 183 -11.40 5.74 -1.21
C GLN A 183 -11.34 5.39 -2.71
N LYS A 184 -12.41 5.66 -3.49
CA LYS A 184 -12.41 5.49 -4.96
C LYS A 184 -11.42 6.43 -5.64
N LYS A 185 -11.39 7.72 -5.24
CA LYS A 185 -10.41 8.69 -5.76
C LYS A 185 -8.99 8.26 -5.44
N LEU A 186 -8.73 7.90 -4.19
CA LEU A 186 -7.42 7.42 -3.73
C LEU A 186 -6.99 6.18 -4.52
N ALA A 187 -7.87 5.19 -4.67
CA ALA A 187 -7.59 3.99 -5.45
C ALA A 187 -7.28 4.32 -6.93
N ALA A 188 -8.01 5.24 -7.54
CA ALA A 188 -7.74 5.68 -8.91
C ALA A 188 -6.37 6.34 -9.03
N VAL A 189 -6.01 7.24 -8.10
CA VAL A 189 -4.70 7.91 -8.09
C VAL A 189 -3.56 6.89 -7.93
N LEU A 190 -3.71 5.93 -7.01
CA LEU A 190 -2.72 4.87 -6.83
C LEU A 190 -2.59 3.99 -8.08
N CYS A 191 -3.71 3.60 -8.68
CA CYS A 191 -3.70 2.81 -9.92
C CYS A 191 -3.02 3.56 -11.07
N CYS A 192 -3.37 4.82 -11.31
CA CYS A 192 -2.75 5.62 -12.38
C CYS A 192 -1.23 5.73 -12.19
N GLY A 193 -0.77 6.12 -11.01
CA GLY A 193 0.66 6.25 -10.74
C GLY A 193 1.43 4.91 -10.85
N MET A 194 0.80 3.80 -10.44
CA MET A 194 1.37 2.47 -10.65
C MET A 194 1.46 2.11 -12.14
N LEU A 195 0.40 2.35 -12.92
CA LEU A 195 0.38 2.03 -14.35
C LEU A 195 1.39 2.86 -15.13
N GLU A 196 1.51 4.16 -14.84
CA GLU A 196 2.54 5.02 -15.42
C GLU A 196 3.96 4.48 -15.16
N PHE A 197 4.23 3.95 -13.97
CA PHE A 197 5.50 3.30 -13.66
C PHE A 197 5.70 2.01 -14.47
N LEU A 198 4.64 1.20 -14.66
CA LEU A 198 4.72 -0.09 -15.36
C LEU A 198 4.85 0.07 -16.88
N GLU A 199 4.42 1.19 -17.46
CA GLU A 199 4.52 1.48 -18.89
C GLU A 199 5.89 1.97 -19.32
N GLU A 200 6.65 2.60 -18.43
CA GLU A 200 8.02 3.02 -18.74
C GLU A 200 8.97 1.81 -18.70
N PRO A 201 9.88 1.72 -19.68
CA PRO A 201 10.94 0.71 -19.62
C PRO A 201 11.79 0.97 -18.37
N TYR A 202 11.62 0.13 -17.37
CA TYR A 202 12.51 0.07 -16.24
C TYR A 202 13.81 -0.59 -16.72
N GLU A 203 14.83 0.22 -17.02
CA GLU A 203 16.17 -0.27 -17.25
C GLU A 203 16.75 -0.67 -15.88
N SER A 204 16.77 -1.97 -15.61
CA SER A 204 17.58 -2.53 -14.53
C SER A 204 19.05 -2.28 -14.88
N CYS A 205 19.70 -1.40 -14.14
CA CYS A 205 21.16 -1.24 -14.18
C CYS A 205 21.86 -2.50 -13.74
#